data_a685fa1bd2b1b6ae2845f135a27793c5
#
_entry.id   a685fa1bd2b1b6ae2845f135a27793c5
#
_cell.length_a   1.000
_cell.length_b   1.000
_cell.length_c   1.000
_cell.angle_alpha   90.00
_cell.angle_beta   90.00
_cell.angle_gamma   90.00
#
_symmetry.space_group_name_H-M   'P 1'
#
loop_
_entity.id
_entity.type
_entity.pdbx_description
1 polymer ?
#
loop_
_entity_poly.entity_id
_entity_poly.type
_entity_poly.pdbx_seq_one_letter_code
_entity_poly.pdbx_strand_id
1 'polypeptide(L)'
;MKLLAFSDLHTDLGQAQRLAERAREADVVVGVGDFASVHSGLTETIETLRAIEVPAVLVPGNNETEDALREACASWKRAVVLHGEGTEIDGVAFFGLGAGVPVTPWDWSFDLTEEAATELLERCPEECVLAVHSPPHGHVDVSGTGEHLGSEAVLRTIESRRPRLALCGHIHESWGKQSRIGPTRVINLGPEGMLLEV
;
A
#
# COMPACT_ATOMS: atom_id res chain seq x y z
N MET A 1 2.54 -4.23 -18.01
CA MET A 1 3.54 -4.06 -16.94
C MET A 1 3.29 -5.11 -15.88
N LYS A 2 4.34 -5.79 -15.40
CA LYS A 2 4.24 -6.76 -14.29
C LYS A 2 4.60 -6.08 -12.98
N LEU A 3 3.74 -6.24 -11.97
CA LEU A 3 3.95 -5.73 -10.61
C LEU A 3 4.20 -6.89 -9.67
N LEU A 4 5.14 -6.74 -8.72
CA LEU A 4 5.18 -7.53 -7.50
C LEU A 4 4.64 -6.63 -6.37
N ALA A 5 3.45 -6.95 -5.86
CA ALA A 5 2.77 -6.13 -4.85
C ALA A 5 2.65 -6.89 -3.52
N PHE A 6 2.86 -6.21 -2.40
CA PHE A 6 2.79 -6.77 -1.05
C PHE A 6 2.43 -5.71 0.00
N SER A 7 2.07 -6.15 1.20
CA SER A 7 1.79 -5.31 2.37
C SER A 7 2.15 -6.04 3.67
N ASP A 8 2.10 -5.32 4.78
CA ASP A 8 2.04 -5.88 6.14
C ASP A 8 3.20 -6.84 6.46
N LEU A 9 4.44 -6.42 6.19
CA LEU A 9 5.64 -7.20 6.52
C LEU A 9 5.90 -7.30 8.02
N HIS A 10 5.52 -6.27 8.78
CA HIS A 10 5.70 -6.22 10.24
C HIS A 10 7.07 -6.74 10.70
N THR A 11 8.14 -6.25 10.05
CA THR A 11 9.53 -6.61 10.33
C THR A 11 9.95 -8.06 10.01
N ASP A 12 9.16 -8.82 9.25
CA ASP A 12 9.60 -10.13 8.77
C ASP A 12 10.70 -10.00 7.71
N LEU A 13 11.95 -9.95 8.17
CA LEU A 13 13.14 -9.82 7.31
C LEU A 13 13.30 -11.01 6.36
N GLY A 14 12.87 -12.20 6.78
CA GLY A 14 12.90 -13.39 5.94
C GLY A 14 11.94 -13.25 4.75
N GLN A 15 10.75 -12.70 4.99
CA GLN A 15 9.80 -12.41 3.93
C GLN A 15 10.28 -11.25 3.04
N ALA A 16 10.84 -10.19 3.63
CA ALA A 16 11.43 -9.08 2.88
C ALA A 16 12.53 -9.57 1.92
N GLN A 17 13.38 -10.50 2.37
CA GLN A 17 14.41 -11.10 1.52
C GLN A 17 13.81 -11.91 0.36
N ARG A 18 12.80 -12.74 0.61
CA ARG A 18 12.10 -13.50 -0.43
C ARG A 18 11.47 -12.58 -1.49
N LEU A 19 10.87 -11.46 -1.06
CA LEU A 19 10.31 -10.46 -1.96
C LEU A 19 11.41 -9.79 -2.80
N ALA A 20 12.54 -9.44 -2.20
CA ALA A 20 13.67 -8.86 -2.92
C ALA A 20 14.22 -9.82 -4.00
N GLU A 21 14.30 -11.12 -3.71
CA GLU A 21 14.69 -12.14 -4.69
C GLU A 21 13.69 -12.29 -5.84
N ARG A 22 12.37 -12.22 -5.52
CA ARG A 22 11.27 -12.32 -6.50
C ARG A 22 11.09 -11.06 -7.33
N ALA A 23 11.56 -9.91 -6.87
CA ALA A 23 11.39 -8.62 -7.56
C ALA A 23 11.94 -8.63 -9.00
N ARG A 24 12.92 -9.48 -9.32
CA ARG A 24 13.42 -9.69 -10.69
C ARG A 24 12.38 -10.25 -11.69
N GLU A 25 11.24 -10.76 -11.20
CA GLU A 25 10.16 -11.29 -12.03
C GLU A 25 9.15 -10.19 -12.44
N ALA A 26 9.33 -8.97 -11.91
CA ALA A 26 8.46 -7.82 -12.10
C ALA A 26 9.18 -6.63 -12.73
N ASP A 27 8.43 -5.73 -13.32
CA ASP A 27 8.93 -4.45 -13.84
C ASP A 27 8.95 -3.39 -12.72
N VAL A 28 8.01 -3.46 -11.78
CA VAL A 28 7.85 -2.53 -10.65
C VAL A 28 7.43 -3.31 -9.40
N VAL A 29 7.95 -2.91 -8.24
CA VAL A 29 7.50 -3.40 -6.93
C VAL A 29 6.57 -2.37 -6.31
N VAL A 30 5.48 -2.82 -5.66
CA VAL A 30 4.54 -1.97 -4.92
C VAL A 30 4.38 -2.49 -3.50
N GLY A 31 4.80 -1.71 -2.51
CA GLY A 31 4.62 -2.01 -1.09
C GLY A 31 3.58 -1.06 -0.47
N VAL A 32 2.50 -1.61 0.08
CA VAL A 32 1.38 -0.80 0.58
C VAL A 32 1.30 -0.77 2.11
N GLY A 33 2.45 -0.52 2.75
CA GLY A 33 2.53 -0.16 4.16
C GLY A 33 2.78 -1.32 5.13
N ASP A 34 2.95 -0.94 6.39
CA ASP A 34 3.27 -1.79 7.52
C ASP A 34 4.57 -2.60 7.33
N PHE A 35 5.64 -1.88 6.97
CA PHE A 35 7.00 -2.40 6.95
C PHE A 35 7.55 -2.54 8.37
N ALA A 36 7.17 -1.63 9.27
CA ALA A 36 7.50 -1.64 10.69
C ALA A 36 6.50 -2.46 11.51
N SER A 37 6.80 -2.63 12.79
CA SER A 37 5.86 -3.09 13.82
C SER A 37 5.89 -2.08 14.98
N VAL A 38 4.80 -1.33 15.15
CA VAL A 38 4.66 -0.27 16.18
C VAL A 38 5.90 0.63 16.21
N HIS A 39 6.21 1.28 15.09
CA HIS A 39 7.36 2.18 14.86
C HIS A 39 8.75 1.53 15.01
N SER A 40 8.84 0.20 15.11
CA SER A 40 10.13 -0.50 15.30
C SER A 40 10.49 -1.32 14.06
N GLY A 41 11.79 -1.47 13.78
CA GLY A 41 12.35 -2.36 12.75
C GLY A 41 12.17 -1.87 11.31
N LEU A 42 11.72 -0.62 11.08
CA LEU A 42 11.51 -0.04 9.75
C LEU A 42 12.82 -0.01 8.95
N THR A 43 13.90 0.51 9.56
CA THR A 43 15.19 0.67 8.90
C THR A 43 15.72 -0.66 8.39
N GLU A 44 15.71 -1.70 9.21
CA GLU A 44 16.20 -3.05 8.86
C GLU A 44 15.36 -3.68 7.74
N THR A 45 14.04 -3.48 7.77
CA THR A 45 13.13 -3.97 6.73
C THR A 45 13.42 -3.28 5.39
N ILE A 46 13.53 -1.96 5.38
CA ILE A 46 13.83 -1.19 4.17
C ILE A 46 15.24 -1.48 3.65
N GLU A 47 16.24 -1.64 4.52
CA GLU A 47 17.58 -2.03 4.10
C GLU A 47 17.59 -3.41 3.42
N THR A 48 16.77 -4.35 3.89
CA THR A 48 16.62 -5.66 3.25
C THR A 48 15.95 -5.52 1.87
N LEU A 49 14.87 -4.74 1.77
CA LEU A 49 14.17 -4.48 0.51
C LEU A 49 15.00 -3.67 -0.50
N ARG A 50 15.99 -2.90 -0.05
CA ARG A 50 16.88 -2.10 -0.92
C ARG A 50 17.68 -2.93 -1.93
N ALA A 51 17.77 -4.26 -1.72
CA ALA A 51 18.33 -5.18 -2.71
C ALA A 51 17.49 -5.29 -4.01
N ILE A 52 16.28 -4.75 -4.03
CA ILE A 52 15.40 -4.68 -5.20
C ILE A 52 16.01 -3.71 -6.23
N GLU A 53 16.26 -4.20 -7.44
CA GLU A 53 16.91 -3.44 -8.52
C GLU A 53 15.92 -2.78 -9.49
N VAL A 54 14.64 -3.15 -9.45
CA VAL A 54 13.57 -2.50 -10.23
C VAL A 54 12.99 -1.31 -9.48
N PRO A 55 12.28 -0.37 -10.15
CA PRO A 55 11.56 0.71 -9.47
C PRO A 55 10.62 0.18 -8.39
N ALA A 56 10.52 0.90 -7.26
CA ALA A 56 9.66 0.57 -6.16
C ALA A 56 8.76 1.76 -5.78
N VAL A 57 7.46 1.52 -5.68
CA VAL A 57 6.46 2.46 -5.17
C VAL A 57 6.05 1.99 -3.78
N LEU A 58 6.21 2.86 -2.78
CA LEU A 58 5.91 2.53 -1.39
C LEU A 58 4.94 3.55 -0.80
N VAL A 59 4.02 3.11 0.03
CA VAL A 59 3.20 3.98 0.87
C VAL A 59 3.42 3.59 2.33
N PRO A 60 3.37 4.51 3.31
CA PRO A 60 3.44 4.13 4.72
C PRO A 60 2.17 3.37 5.14
N GLY A 61 2.31 2.44 6.10
CA GLY A 61 1.17 1.86 6.79
C GLY A 61 0.75 2.71 7.98
N ASN A 62 0.05 2.09 8.93
CA ASN A 62 -0.22 2.72 10.21
C ASN A 62 0.84 2.41 11.28
N ASN A 63 1.75 1.47 11.03
CA ASN A 63 2.85 1.13 11.92
C ASN A 63 4.12 1.99 11.73
N GLU A 64 4.18 2.81 10.69
CA GLU A 64 5.24 3.82 10.46
C GLU A 64 4.64 5.11 9.93
N THR A 65 5.31 6.25 10.17
CA THR A 65 4.92 7.54 9.61
C THR A 65 5.50 7.73 8.21
N GLU A 66 4.91 8.66 7.43
CA GLU A 66 5.44 9.06 6.14
C GLU A 66 6.90 9.53 6.25
N ASP A 67 7.20 10.41 7.21
CA ASP A 67 8.55 10.95 7.42
C ASP A 67 9.56 9.85 7.72
N ALA A 68 9.20 8.90 8.60
CA ALA A 68 10.07 7.77 8.94
C ALA A 68 10.35 6.88 7.72
N LEU A 69 9.32 6.60 6.89
CA LEU A 69 9.50 5.80 5.68
C LEU A 69 10.37 6.54 4.65
N ARG A 70 10.16 7.84 4.45
CA ARG A 70 11.00 8.66 3.56
C ARG A 70 12.46 8.68 4.02
N GLU A 71 12.70 8.83 5.32
CA GLU A 71 14.05 8.79 5.90
C GLU A 71 14.71 7.41 5.68
N ALA A 72 14.01 6.33 5.98
CA ALA A 72 14.52 4.97 5.76
C ALA A 72 14.85 4.70 4.28
N CYS A 73 14.05 5.23 3.35
CA CYS A 73 14.24 5.09 1.91
C CYS A 73 15.26 6.05 1.30
N ALA A 74 15.81 7.02 2.04
CA ALA A 74 16.65 8.10 1.48
C ALA A 74 17.85 7.62 0.67
N SER A 75 18.41 6.45 1.01
CA SER A 75 19.53 5.82 0.28
C SER A 75 19.07 4.87 -0.85
N TRP A 76 17.79 4.55 -0.96
CA TRP A 76 17.25 3.65 -1.97
C TRP A 76 16.76 4.42 -3.20
N LYS A 77 17.65 4.68 -4.13
CA LYS A 77 17.41 5.54 -5.31
C LYS A 77 16.28 5.07 -6.24
N ARG A 78 15.86 3.79 -6.14
CA ARG A 78 14.81 3.21 -6.97
C ARG A 78 13.44 3.27 -6.31
N ALA A 79 13.38 3.62 -5.02
CA ALA A 79 12.13 3.76 -4.29
C ALA A 79 11.58 5.18 -4.39
N VAL A 80 10.28 5.29 -4.55
CA VAL A 80 9.51 6.50 -4.35
C VAL A 80 8.46 6.23 -3.28
N VAL A 81 8.39 7.10 -2.28
CA VAL A 81 7.39 7.06 -1.21
C VAL A 81 6.28 8.01 -1.58
N LEU A 82 5.03 7.53 -1.60
CA LEU A 82 3.85 8.31 -1.95
C LEU A 82 2.88 8.41 -0.78
N HIS A 83 2.36 9.61 -0.53
CA HIS A 83 1.30 9.87 0.45
C HIS A 83 0.49 11.10 0.03
N GLY A 84 -0.68 10.89 -0.59
CA GLY A 84 -1.48 11.95 -1.23
C GLY A 84 -0.85 12.51 -2.50
N GLU A 85 0.02 11.75 -3.15
CA GLU A 85 0.74 12.15 -4.36
C GLU A 85 0.93 10.98 -5.33
N GLY A 86 1.35 11.28 -6.55
CA GLY A 86 1.54 10.29 -7.59
C GLY A 86 2.90 10.36 -8.28
N THR A 87 3.20 9.31 -9.02
CA THR A 87 4.37 9.21 -9.92
C THR A 87 3.99 8.46 -11.19
N GLU A 88 4.83 8.53 -12.21
CA GLU A 88 4.68 7.77 -13.44
C GLU A 88 5.92 6.90 -13.68
N ILE A 89 5.72 5.64 -13.98
CA ILE A 89 6.78 4.69 -14.34
C ILE A 89 6.38 4.01 -15.63
N ASP A 90 7.20 4.14 -16.68
CA ASP A 90 7.00 3.53 -18.00
C ASP A 90 5.57 3.76 -18.57
N GLY A 91 5.05 4.98 -18.42
CA GLY A 91 3.72 5.38 -18.93
C GLY A 91 2.53 4.88 -18.09
N VAL A 92 2.77 4.28 -16.93
CA VAL A 92 1.72 3.90 -15.98
C VAL A 92 1.75 4.86 -14.80
N ALA A 93 0.61 5.52 -14.53
CA ALA A 93 0.45 6.38 -13.37
C ALA A 93 0.21 5.56 -12.10
N PHE A 94 0.93 5.89 -11.03
CA PHE A 94 0.74 5.37 -9.67
C PHE A 94 0.32 6.52 -8.77
N PHE A 95 -0.62 6.26 -7.87
CA PHE A 95 -0.99 7.21 -6.83
C PHE A 95 -1.04 6.49 -5.49
N GLY A 96 -0.52 7.12 -4.42
CA GLY A 96 -0.38 6.49 -3.12
C GLY A 96 -1.03 7.26 -1.98
N LEU A 97 -1.68 6.54 -1.05
CA LEU A 97 -2.11 7.05 0.24
C LEU A 97 -1.80 6.04 1.34
N GLY A 98 -0.95 6.42 2.27
CA GLY A 98 -0.66 5.61 3.47
C GLY A 98 -1.60 5.92 4.63
N ALA A 99 -1.23 5.44 5.79
CA ALA A 99 -1.93 5.55 7.08
C ALA A 99 -3.13 4.60 7.26
N GLY A 100 -3.54 4.39 8.51
CA GLY A 100 -4.83 3.81 8.85
C GLY A 100 -5.97 4.79 8.54
N VAL A 101 -7.00 4.35 7.85
CA VAL A 101 -8.21 5.14 7.54
C VAL A 101 -9.43 4.23 7.66
N PRO A 102 -10.43 4.58 8.47
CA PRO A 102 -10.49 5.69 9.43
C PRO A 102 -9.52 5.54 10.60
N VAL A 103 -9.52 6.55 11.49
CA VAL A 103 -8.71 6.54 12.72
C VAL A 103 -8.95 5.27 13.51
N THR A 104 -7.86 4.58 13.85
CA THR A 104 -7.87 3.35 14.65
C THR A 104 -7.99 3.65 16.16
N PRO A 105 -8.30 2.68 17.01
CA PRO A 105 -8.36 2.90 18.46
C PRO A 105 -6.99 2.98 19.15
N TRP A 106 -5.88 2.87 18.41
CA TRP A 106 -4.52 2.83 18.96
C TRP A 106 -3.86 4.21 18.88
N ASP A 107 -3.40 4.73 20.00
CA ASP A 107 -2.78 6.03 20.14
C ASP A 107 -1.38 6.13 19.48
N TRP A 108 -0.74 5.00 19.20
CA TRP A 108 0.53 4.93 18.46
C TRP A 108 0.34 4.89 16.93
N SER A 109 -0.86 4.63 16.46
CA SER A 109 -1.14 4.43 15.03
C SER A 109 -0.99 5.72 14.22
N PHE A 110 -0.37 5.64 13.06
CA PHE A 110 -0.35 6.72 12.08
C PHE A 110 -1.65 6.66 11.28
N ASP A 111 -2.60 7.53 11.63
CA ASP A 111 -3.95 7.49 11.08
C ASP A 111 -4.37 8.81 10.43
N LEU A 112 -5.33 8.72 9.52
CA LEU A 112 -6.04 9.85 8.94
C LEU A 112 -7.55 9.75 9.25
N THR A 113 -8.19 10.90 9.39
CA THR A 113 -9.66 10.94 9.33
C THR A 113 -10.13 10.74 7.89
N GLU A 114 -11.39 10.37 7.70
CA GLU A 114 -11.99 10.24 6.37
C GLU A 114 -11.95 11.55 5.59
N GLU A 115 -12.07 12.70 6.28
CA GLU A 115 -11.97 14.02 5.66
C GLU A 115 -10.56 14.29 5.14
N ALA A 116 -9.54 14.05 5.97
CA ALA A 116 -8.14 14.25 5.58
C ALA A 116 -7.74 13.31 4.43
N ALA A 117 -8.18 12.05 4.49
CA ALA A 117 -7.97 11.09 3.40
C ALA A 117 -8.66 11.55 2.11
N THR A 118 -9.89 12.10 2.20
CA THR A 118 -10.62 12.62 1.03
C THR A 118 -9.84 13.77 0.37
N GLU A 119 -9.34 14.73 1.16
CA GLU A 119 -8.55 15.86 0.64
C GLU A 119 -7.28 15.42 -0.10
N LEU A 120 -6.56 14.45 0.46
CA LEU A 120 -5.35 13.91 -0.17
C LEU A 120 -5.67 13.14 -1.47
N LEU A 121 -6.78 12.38 -1.47
CA LEU A 121 -7.23 11.59 -2.62
C LEU A 121 -7.85 12.42 -3.75
N GLU A 122 -8.18 13.70 -3.54
CA GLU A 122 -8.68 14.59 -4.61
C GLU A 122 -7.73 14.67 -5.81
N ARG A 123 -6.44 14.51 -5.58
CA ARG A 123 -5.39 14.56 -6.62
C ARG A 123 -5.23 13.23 -7.38
N CYS A 124 -5.93 12.17 -6.96
CA CYS A 124 -5.82 10.87 -7.61
C CYS A 124 -6.24 10.94 -9.08
N PRO A 125 -5.36 10.61 -10.04
CA PRO A 125 -5.71 10.60 -11.45
C PRO A 125 -6.64 9.42 -11.78
N GLU A 126 -7.36 9.55 -12.88
CA GLU A 126 -8.15 8.45 -13.44
C GLU A 126 -7.22 7.34 -13.98
N GLU A 127 -7.71 6.11 -14.00
CA GLU A 127 -7.04 4.94 -14.61
C GLU A 127 -5.61 4.65 -14.07
N CYS A 128 -5.24 5.16 -12.90
CA CYS A 128 -3.95 4.86 -12.28
C CYS A 128 -3.92 3.45 -11.64
N VAL A 129 -2.75 3.06 -11.14
CA VAL A 129 -2.60 2.04 -10.08
C VAL A 129 -2.69 2.78 -8.75
N LEU A 130 -3.74 2.52 -7.99
CA LEU A 130 -3.95 3.11 -6.68
C LEU A 130 -3.34 2.20 -5.61
N ALA A 131 -2.32 2.70 -4.90
CA ALA A 131 -1.65 2.03 -3.79
C ALA A 131 -2.09 2.69 -2.48
N VAL A 132 -2.91 2.01 -1.69
CA VAL A 132 -3.40 2.54 -0.41
C VAL A 132 -3.16 1.54 0.72
N HIS A 133 -2.89 2.00 1.94
CA HIS A 133 -2.74 1.06 3.04
C HIS A 133 -4.09 0.49 3.47
N SER A 134 -5.05 1.33 3.79
CA SER A 134 -6.40 0.89 4.19
C SER A 134 -7.26 0.47 3.00
N PRO A 135 -8.03 -0.64 3.12
CA PRO A 135 -8.94 -1.09 2.08
C PRO A 135 -10.17 -0.17 1.93
N PRO A 136 -10.87 -0.20 0.78
CA PRO A 136 -12.14 0.48 0.62
C PRO A 136 -13.24 -0.20 1.44
N HIS A 137 -14.13 0.59 2.06
CA HIS A 137 -15.23 0.08 2.87
C HIS A 137 -16.13 -0.89 2.11
N GLY A 138 -16.46 -2.02 2.75
CA GLY A 138 -17.31 -3.07 2.17
C GLY A 138 -16.59 -4.00 1.18
N HIS A 139 -15.30 -3.79 0.93
CA HIS A 139 -14.52 -4.56 -0.04
C HIS A 139 -13.16 -4.97 0.51
N VAL A 140 -12.94 -6.28 0.65
CA VAL A 140 -11.69 -6.90 1.14
C VAL A 140 -11.21 -6.34 2.49
N ASP A 141 -12.14 -5.95 3.36
CA ASP A 141 -11.93 -5.21 4.61
C ASP A 141 -12.59 -5.86 5.84
N VAL A 142 -12.98 -7.14 5.70
CA VAL A 142 -13.66 -7.86 6.79
C VAL A 142 -12.65 -8.30 7.84
N SER A 143 -12.86 -7.84 9.07
CA SER A 143 -12.09 -8.21 10.27
C SER A 143 -12.40 -9.61 10.77
N GLY A 144 -11.65 -10.08 11.77
CA GLY A 144 -11.91 -11.34 12.47
C GLY A 144 -13.26 -11.40 13.21
N THR A 145 -13.87 -10.24 13.51
CA THR A 145 -15.21 -10.14 14.11
C THR A 145 -16.33 -10.09 13.06
N GLY A 146 -15.97 -10.04 11.77
CA GLY A 146 -16.93 -9.95 10.67
C GLY A 146 -17.39 -8.52 10.34
N GLU A 147 -16.75 -7.52 10.93
CA GLU A 147 -17.03 -6.11 10.68
C GLU A 147 -16.25 -5.59 9.48
N HIS A 148 -16.83 -4.66 8.74
CA HIS A 148 -16.15 -3.90 7.69
C HIS A 148 -15.40 -2.73 8.32
N LEU A 149 -14.08 -2.68 8.17
CA LEU A 149 -13.20 -1.67 8.76
C LEU A 149 -12.52 -0.76 7.74
N GLY A 150 -12.89 -0.86 6.47
CA GLY A 150 -12.31 -0.07 5.39
C GLY A 150 -12.78 1.38 5.34
N SER A 151 -12.13 2.16 4.49
CA SER A 151 -12.34 3.60 4.33
C SER A 151 -13.39 3.93 3.28
N GLU A 152 -14.32 4.82 3.65
CA GLU A 152 -15.30 5.43 2.75
C GLU A 152 -14.65 6.38 1.74
N ALA A 153 -13.58 7.10 2.13
CA ALA A 153 -12.85 7.98 1.23
C ALA A 153 -12.17 7.19 0.11
N VAL A 154 -11.55 6.05 0.45
CA VAL A 154 -10.95 5.16 -0.53
C VAL A 154 -12.01 4.56 -1.46
N LEU A 155 -13.16 4.12 -0.92
CA LEU A 155 -14.27 3.61 -1.72
C LEU A 155 -14.74 4.64 -2.76
N ARG A 156 -15.07 5.86 -2.30
CA ARG A 156 -15.55 6.95 -3.19
C ARG A 156 -14.50 7.31 -4.25
N THR A 157 -13.22 7.27 -3.90
CA THR A 157 -12.15 7.54 -4.86
C THR A 157 -12.10 6.47 -5.95
N ILE A 158 -12.21 5.20 -5.59
CA ILE A 158 -12.22 4.11 -6.58
C ILE A 158 -13.45 4.22 -7.49
N GLU A 159 -14.63 4.53 -6.95
CA GLU A 159 -15.86 4.69 -7.72
C GLU A 159 -15.77 5.86 -8.73
N SER A 160 -15.18 6.99 -8.30
CA SER A 160 -15.11 8.21 -9.13
C SER A 160 -13.93 8.22 -10.10
N ARG A 161 -12.72 7.79 -9.68
CA ARG A 161 -11.48 7.83 -10.46
C ARG A 161 -11.24 6.57 -11.28
N ARG A 162 -11.90 5.46 -10.94
CA ARG A 162 -11.83 4.17 -11.67
C ARG A 162 -10.41 3.72 -11.97
N PRO A 163 -9.53 3.62 -10.94
CA PRO A 163 -8.17 3.12 -11.16
C PRO A 163 -8.23 1.74 -11.84
N ARG A 164 -7.22 1.40 -12.64
CA ARG A 164 -7.11 0.06 -13.27
C ARG A 164 -6.98 -1.03 -12.23
N LEU A 165 -6.29 -0.71 -11.13
CA LEU A 165 -6.00 -1.61 -10.03
C LEU A 165 -5.95 -0.81 -8.73
N ALA A 166 -6.56 -1.31 -7.66
CA ALA A 166 -6.42 -0.80 -6.31
C ALA A 166 -5.81 -1.88 -5.42
N LEU A 167 -4.70 -1.55 -4.78
CA LEU A 167 -3.89 -2.42 -3.92
C LEU A 167 -3.97 -1.90 -2.49
N CYS A 168 -4.28 -2.78 -1.54
CA CYS A 168 -4.37 -2.43 -0.13
C CYS A 168 -3.82 -3.56 0.77
N GLY A 169 -3.80 -3.31 2.09
CA GLY A 169 -3.40 -4.24 3.14
C GLY A 169 -4.23 -4.02 4.41
N HIS A 170 -3.56 -3.85 5.55
CA HIS A 170 -4.09 -3.41 6.85
C HIS A 170 -5.01 -4.43 7.55
N ILE A 171 -6.03 -4.96 6.88
CA ILE A 171 -6.97 -5.92 7.48
C ILE A 171 -6.50 -7.33 7.19
N HIS A 172 -5.78 -7.92 8.15
CA HIS A 172 -5.03 -9.17 7.98
C HIS A 172 -5.92 -10.37 7.63
N GLU A 173 -7.13 -10.46 8.19
CA GLU A 173 -8.08 -11.53 7.89
C GLU A 173 -8.62 -11.48 6.45
N SER A 174 -8.30 -10.40 5.76
CA SER A 174 -8.67 -10.21 4.36
C SER A 174 -7.51 -10.35 3.38
N TRP A 175 -6.31 -10.71 3.83
CA TRP A 175 -5.17 -10.97 2.95
C TRP A 175 -5.49 -11.98 1.84
N GLY A 176 -5.05 -11.68 0.64
CA GLY A 176 -5.29 -12.47 -0.56
C GLY A 176 -6.70 -12.35 -1.15
N LYS A 177 -7.63 -11.72 -0.44
CA LYS A 177 -8.99 -11.50 -0.96
C LYS A 177 -9.00 -10.46 -2.06
N GLN A 178 -9.94 -10.63 -2.98
CA GLN A 178 -10.12 -9.77 -4.13
C GLN A 178 -11.59 -9.46 -4.33
N SER A 179 -11.87 -8.25 -4.83
CA SER A 179 -13.21 -7.82 -5.21
C SER A 179 -13.15 -6.89 -6.45
N ARG A 180 -14.30 -6.39 -6.87
CA ARG A 180 -14.41 -5.39 -7.94
C ARG A 180 -15.33 -4.25 -7.50
N ILE A 181 -14.90 -3.03 -7.85
CA ILE A 181 -15.72 -1.82 -7.73
C ILE A 181 -15.81 -1.21 -9.13
N GLY A 182 -16.96 -1.36 -9.78
CA GLY A 182 -17.07 -1.04 -11.21
C GLY A 182 -16.03 -1.80 -12.05
N PRO A 183 -15.21 -1.11 -12.87
CA PRO A 183 -14.14 -1.76 -13.64
C PRO A 183 -12.91 -2.11 -12.81
N THR A 184 -12.72 -1.48 -11.68
CA THR A 184 -11.51 -1.60 -10.85
C THR A 184 -11.43 -2.94 -10.14
N ARG A 185 -10.31 -3.64 -10.28
CA ARG A 185 -9.96 -4.79 -9.44
C ARG A 185 -9.33 -4.30 -8.15
N VAL A 186 -9.83 -4.77 -7.01
CA VAL A 186 -9.35 -4.43 -5.67
C VAL A 186 -8.75 -5.65 -5.01
N ILE A 187 -7.58 -5.53 -4.42
CA ILE A 187 -6.84 -6.63 -3.81
C ILE A 187 -6.29 -6.20 -2.44
N ASN A 188 -6.66 -6.96 -1.40
CA ASN A 188 -5.94 -6.90 -0.13
C ASN A 188 -4.78 -7.90 -0.21
N LEU A 189 -3.55 -7.41 -0.07
CA LEU A 189 -2.34 -8.14 -0.45
C LEU A 189 -1.85 -9.14 0.62
N GLY A 190 -1.23 -8.64 1.65
CA GLY A 190 -0.50 -9.40 2.65
C GLY A 190 0.99 -9.58 2.32
N PRO A 191 1.76 -10.23 3.23
CA PRO A 191 3.23 -10.26 3.16
C PRO A 191 3.80 -11.20 2.09
N GLU A 192 3.04 -12.21 1.64
CA GLU A 192 3.51 -13.21 0.66
C GLU A 192 3.92 -12.62 -0.70
N GLY A 193 3.34 -11.47 -1.05
CA GLY A 193 3.53 -10.82 -2.33
C GLY A 193 2.82 -11.52 -3.49
N MET A 194 2.25 -10.74 -4.38
CA MET A 194 1.47 -11.19 -5.53
C MET A 194 2.02 -10.59 -6.83
N LEU A 195 2.22 -11.45 -7.85
CA LEU A 195 2.54 -10.99 -9.20
C LEU A 195 1.24 -10.65 -9.93
N LEU A 196 1.18 -9.44 -10.48
CA LEU A 196 0.01 -8.87 -11.14
C LEU A 196 0.39 -8.28 -12.49
N GLU A 197 -0.57 -8.21 -13.41
CA GLU A 197 -0.43 -7.49 -14.68
C GLU A 197 -1.37 -6.28 -14.72
N VAL A 198 -0.85 -5.15 -15.21
CA VAL A 198 -1.56 -3.88 -15.41
C VAL A 198 -1.40 -3.41 -16.87
#